data_3a4ff395a6c812c9d8cb088147147225
#
_entry.id   3a4ff395a6c812c9d8cb088147147225
#
_cell.length_a   1.000
_cell.length_b   1.000
_cell.length_c   1.000
_cell.angle_alpha   90.00
_cell.angle_beta   90.00
_cell.angle_gamma   90.00
#
_symmetry.space_group_name_H-M   'P 1'
#
loop_
_entity.id
_entity.type
_entity.pdbx_description
1 polymer ?
#
loop_
_entity_poly.entity_id
_entity_poly.type
_entity_poly.pdbx_seq_one_letter_code
_entity_poly.pdbx_strand_id
1 'polypeptide(L)'
;MIIDLSIVFVIQKLNYRIMENNKSKITDPERVLTLANFISLLRVILVIPLIYHLPNPDSSLILFILIIVIIASDALDGYFARKAHEVTHIGMWLDPLADSVVIVSVTFYLVLSGIFPMWFLLLFMIRYLTIALPGLYLINHTNFVNSANKPGKWATALVAVTLVLHVPQIPAPDYIKSISIGLAFVLLLISWILYMKRFIVEFKKL
;
A
#
# COMPACT_ATOMS: atom_id res chain seq x y z
N MET A 1 24.41 9.09 41.11
CA MET A 1 24.13 8.14 40.03
C MET A 1 24.61 8.77 38.75
N ILE A 2 25.89 8.51 38.39
CA ILE A 2 26.59 9.13 37.27
C ILE A 2 26.25 8.27 36.07
N ILE A 3 25.40 8.78 35.20
CA ILE A 3 25.14 8.14 33.89
C ILE A 3 26.44 8.31 33.09
N ASP A 4 27.07 7.17 32.77
CA ASP A 4 28.34 7.12 32.07
C ASP A 4 28.18 7.78 30.67
N LEU A 5 28.74 8.96 30.51
CA LEU A 5 28.74 9.73 29.25
C LEU A 5 29.23 8.91 28.05
N SER A 6 30.05 7.88 28.31
CA SER A 6 30.55 6.96 27.27
C SER A 6 29.42 6.14 26.64
N ILE A 7 28.42 5.72 27.41
CA ILE A 7 27.26 4.96 26.94
C ILE A 7 26.36 5.85 26.05
N VAL A 8 26.14 7.11 26.45
CA VAL A 8 25.35 8.07 25.66
C VAL A 8 26.05 8.35 24.32
N PHE A 9 27.39 8.49 24.32
CA PHE A 9 28.18 8.71 23.11
C PHE A 9 28.18 7.49 22.17
N VAL A 10 28.19 6.27 22.71
CA VAL A 10 28.10 5.03 21.94
C VAL A 10 26.72 4.87 21.33
N ILE A 11 25.65 5.17 22.07
CA ILE A 11 24.27 5.13 21.57
C ILE A 11 24.05 6.18 20.48
N GLN A 12 24.61 7.38 20.66
CA GLN A 12 24.54 8.46 19.67
C GLN A 12 25.32 8.10 18.39
N LYS A 13 26.49 7.47 18.52
CA LYS A 13 27.33 7.00 17.40
C LYS A 13 26.70 5.79 16.68
N LEU A 14 26.02 4.90 17.41
CA LEU A 14 25.24 3.79 16.84
C LEU A 14 24.01 4.30 16.09
N ASN A 15 23.27 5.26 16.66
CA ASN A 15 22.16 5.91 15.97
C ASN A 15 22.62 6.69 14.73
N TYR A 16 23.75 7.38 14.81
CA TYR A 16 24.32 8.07 13.65
C TYR A 16 24.71 7.08 12.54
N ARG A 17 25.37 5.95 12.88
CA ARG A 17 25.70 4.88 11.92
C ARG A 17 24.46 4.20 11.32
N ILE A 18 23.39 4.02 12.11
CA ILE A 18 22.13 3.46 11.62
C ILE A 18 21.44 4.45 10.67
N MET A 19 21.52 5.76 10.96
CA MET A 19 21.01 6.81 10.09
C MET A 19 21.82 6.95 8.80
N GLU A 20 23.16 6.83 8.88
CA GLU A 20 24.05 6.89 7.74
C GLU A 20 23.89 5.65 6.83
N ASN A 21 23.71 4.45 7.40
CA ASN A 21 23.39 3.24 6.66
C ASN A 21 21.98 3.28 6.01
N ASN A 22 21.04 4.03 6.56
CA ASN A 22 19.73 4.27 5.92
C ASN A 22 19.81 5.38 4.85
N LYS A 23 20.65 6.40 5.03
CA LYS A 23 20.91 7.41 3.99
C LYS A 23 21.63 6.82 2.78
N SER A 24 22.49 5.83 2.95
CA SER A 24 23.19 5.16 1.84
C SER A 24 22.27 4.31 0.94
N LYS A 25 21.00 4.12 1.33
CA LYS A 25 19.97 3.45 0.51
C LYS A 25 19.22 4.40 -0.42
N ILE A 26 19.32 5.71 -0.20
CA ILE A 26 18.67 6.73 -1.05
C ILE A 26 19.79 7.34 -1.90
N THR A 27 19.93 6.84 -3.12
CA THR A 27 21.04 7.23 -4.01
C THR A 27 20.86 8.61 -4.63
N ASP A 28 19.59 9.05 -4.81
CA ASP A 28 19.28 10.40 -5.31
C ASP A 28 17.85 10.78 -4.88
N PRO A 29 17.67 11.56 -3.80
CA PRO A 29 16.36 11.88 -3.25
C PRO A 29 15.49 12.71 -4.20
N GLU A 30 16.08 13.43 -5.14
CA GLU A 30 15.36 14.34 -6.06
C GLU A 30 15.03 13.70 -7.42
N ARG A 31 15.51 12.49 -7.69
CA ARG A 31 15.28 11.82 -8.97
C ARG A 31 13.83 11.35 -9.09
N VAL A 32 13.05 12.04 -9.90
CA VAL A 32 11.62 11.75 -10.13
C VAL A 32 11.43 10.59 -11.11
N LEU A 33 12.27 10.55 -12.16
CA LEU A 33 12.19 9.58 -13.24
C LEU A 33 13.06 8.35 -12.94
N THR A 34 12.48 7.36 -12.25
CA THR A 34 13.06 6.03 -12.07
C THR A 34 12.21 4.99 -12.76
N LEU A 35 12.81 3.84 -13.07
CA LEU A 35 12.07 2.73 -13.66
C LEU A 35 10.93 2.28 -12.75
N ALA A 36 11.14 2.25 -11.43
CA ALA A 36 10.12 1.90 -10.45
C ALA A 36 8.94 2.87 -10.50
N ASN A 37 9.20 4.19 -10.44
CA ASN A 37 8.15 5.21 -10.52
C ASN A 37 7.36 5.14 -11.84
N PHE A 38 8.04 4.83 -12.95
CA PHE A 38 7.38 4.64 -14.24
C PHE A 38 6.44 3.42 -14.23
N ILE A 39 6.86 2.31 -13.62
CA ILE A 39 6.02 1.10 -13.50
C ILE A 39 4.79 1.39 -12.62
N SER A 40 4.95 2.13 -11.51
CA SER A 40 3.82 2.52 -10.63
C SER A 40 2.84 3.43 -11.39
N LEU A 41 3.33 4.37 -12.22
CA LEU A 41 2.48 5.20 -13.06
C LEU A 41 1.75 4.38 -14.13
N LEU A 42 2.45 3.44 -14.78
CA LEU A 42 1.85 2.53 -15.75
C LEU A 42 0.69 1.73 -15.15
N ARG A 43 0.79 1.31 -13.87
CA ARG A 43 -0.28 0.64 -13.15
C ARG A 43 -1.54 1.49 -13.07
N VAL A 44 -1.40 2.78 -12.79
CA VAL A 44 -2.54 3.73 -12.77
C VAL A 44 -3.18 3.84 -14.15
N ILE A 45 -2.38 3.91 -15.21
CA ILE A 45 -2.88 3.97 -16.58
C ILE A 45 -3.62 2.68 -16.96
N LEU A 46 -3.15 1.52 -16.51
CA LEU A 46 -3.78 0.22 -16.77
C LEU A 46 -5.15 0.05 -16.11
N VAL A 47 -5.49 0.88 -15.11
CA VAL A 47 -6.84 0.92 -14.54
C VAL A 47 -7.89 1.33 -15.57
N ILE A 48 -7.54 2.21 -16.51
CA ILE A 48 -8.47 2.71 -17.54
C ILE A 48 -9.00 1.56 -18.42
N PRO A 49 -8.15 0.77 -19.10
CA PRO A 49 -8.63 -0.37 -19.87
C PRO A 49 -9.26 -1.45 -18.97
N LEU A 50 -8.80 -1.63 -17.73
CA LEU A 50 -9.41 -2.56 -16.79
C LEU A 50 -10.88 -2.21 -16.54
N ILE A 51 -11.18 -0.97 -16.16
CA ILE A 51 -12.56 -0.49 -15.90
C ILE A 51 -13.41 -0.55 -17.18
N TYR A 52 -12.82 -0.22 -18.34
CA TYR A 52 -13.51 -0.29 -19.63
C TYR A 52 -13.99 -1.70 -19.99
N HIS A 53 -13.19 -2.72 -19.69
CA HIS A 53 -13.51 -4.11 -20.01
C HIS A 53 -14.34 -4.84 -18.94
N LEU A 54 -14.43 -4.31 -17.70
CA LEU A 54 -15.19 -4.91 -16.60
C LEU A 54 -16.67 -5.18 -16.93
N PRO A 55 -17.42 -4.29 -17.64
CA PRO A 55 -18.82 -4.56 -17.97
C PRO A 55 -19.02 -5.58 -19.09
N ASN A 56 -17.99 -5.93 -19.84
CA ASN A 56 -18.12 -6.75 -21.04
C ASN A 56 -17.83 -8.23 -20.75
N PRO A 57 -18.83 -9.14 -20.82
CA PRO A 57 -18.63 -10.57 -20.57
C PRO A 57 -17.62 -11.26 -21.50
N ASP A 58 -17.50 -10.78 -22.74
CA ASP A 58 -16.62 -11.36 -23.76
C ASP A 58 -15.14 -11.00 -23.52
N SER A 59 -14.86 -10.12 -22.59
CA SER A 59 -13.51 -9.63 -22.31
C SER A 59 -12.76 -10.43 -21.23
N SER A 60 -13.22 -11.62 -20.86
CA SER A 60 -12.64 -12.41 -19.77
C SER A 60 -11.14 -12.62 -19.88
N LEU A 61 -10.63 -12.91 -21.08
CA LEU A 61 -9.19 -13.11 -21.31
C LEU A 61 -8.41 -11.80 -21.14
N ILE A 62 -8.94 -10.69 -21.67
CA ILE A 62 -8.29 -9.37 -21.56
C ILE A 62 -8.24 -8.94 -20.11
N LEU A 63 -9.34 -9.09 -19.36
CA LEU A 63 -9.40 -8.81 -17.93
C LEU A 63 -8.40 -9.63 -17.12
N PHE A 64 -8.32 -10.94 -17.41
CA PHE A 64 -7.36 -11.82 -16.76
C PHE A 64 -5.92 -11.36 -17.00
N ILE A 65 -5.58 -11.02 -18.24
CA ILE A 65 -4.25 -10.51 -18.60
C ILE A 65 -3.98 -9.17 -17.88
N LEU A 66 -4.93 -8.22 -17.90
CA LEU A 66 -4.78 -6.93 -17.24
C LEU A 66 -4.57 -7.09 -15.72
N ILE A 67 -5.34 -7.94 -15.05
CA ILE A 67 -5.19 -8.22 -13.63
C ILE A 67 -3.80 -8.79 -13.34
N ILE A 68 -3.35 -9.76 -14.12
CA ILE A 68 -2.01 -10.35 -13.96
C ILE A 68 -0.92 -9.29 -14.17
N VAL A 69 -1.03 -8.47 -15.22
CA VAL A 69 -0.05 -7.42 -15.51
C VAL A 69 0.00 -6.39 -14.38
N ILE A 70 -1.15 -5.99 -13.82
CA ILE A 70 -1.22 -5.06 -12.69
C ILE A 70 -0.55 -5.67 -11.45
N ILE A 71 -0.84 -6.94 -11.10
CA ILE A 71 -0.22 -7.62 -9.96
C ILE A 71 1.29 -7.82 -10.19
N ALA A 72 1.68 -8.22 -11.39
CA ALA A 72 3.10 -8.41 -11.73
C ALA A 72 3.88 -7.09 -11.70
N SER A 73 3.28 -5.98 -12.14
CA SER A 73 3.91 -4.66 -12.09
C SER A 73 4.26 -4.24 -10.66
N ASP A 74 3.40 -4.53 -9.67
CA ASP A 74 3.67 -4.27 -8.26
C ASP A 74 4.87 -5.08 -7.71
N ALA A 75 4.98 -6.34 -8.12
CA ALA A 75 6.13 -7.17 -7.75
C ALA A 75 7.43 -6.70 -8.42
N LEU A 76 7.33 -6.22 -9.67
CA LEU A 76 8.46 -5.80 -10.48
C LEU A 76 9.03 -4.45 -10.03
N ASP A 77 8.20 -3.45 -9.73
CA ASP A 77 8.70 -2.15 -9.28
C ASP A 77 9.46 -2.29 -7.96
N GLY A 78 8.92 -3.05 -6.99
CA GLY A 78 9.61 -3.37 -5.75
C GLY A 78 10.92 -4.16 -5.95
N TYR A 79 10.99 -5.05 -6.95
CA TYR A 79 12.22 -5.76 -7.31
C TYR A 79 13.27 -4.81 -7.92
N PHE A 80 12.87 -4.00 -8.90
CA PHE A 80 13.77 -3.06 -9.58
C PHE A 80 14.26 -1.96 -8.65
N ALA A 81 13.40 -1.39 -7.80
CA ALA A 81 13.79 -0.39 -6.81
C ALA A 81 14.87 -0.91 -5.86
N ARG A 82 14.74 -2.16 -5.39
CA ARG A 82 15.75 -2.80 -4.53
C ARG A 82 17.05 -3.14 -5.26
N LYS A 83 16.97 -3.61 -6.50
CA LYS A 83 18.13 -4.03 -7.30
C LYS A 83 18.93 -2.84 -7.80
N ALA A 84 18.26 -1.77 -8.18
CA ALA A 84 18.92 -0.55 -8.67
C ALA A 84 19.42 0.34 -7.52
N HIS A 85 19.10 0.03 -6.26
CA HIS A 85 19.34 0.93 -5.11
C HIS A 85 18.77 2.34 -5.31
N GLU A 86 17.75 2.48 -6.18
CA GLU A 86 17.09 3.75 -6.53
C GLU A 86 15.78 3.93 -5.74
N VAL A 87 15.87 3.92 -4.41
CA VAL A 87 14.73 4.28 -3.57
C VAL A 87 14.67 5.80 -3.48
N THR A 88 13.64 6.40 -4.08
CA THR A 88 13.42 7.84 -4.10
C THR A 88 12.36 8.26 -3.09
N HIS A 89 12.39 9.51 -2.62
CA HIS A 89 11.33 10.05 -1.75
C HIS A 89 9.97 10.02 -2.45
N ILE A 90 9.94 10.31 -3.76
CA ILE A 90 8.70 10.30 -4.56
C ILE A 90 8.17 8.88 -4.71
N GLY A 91 9.03 7.88 -4.99
CA GLY A 91 8.63 6.48 -5.12
C GLY A 91 7.97 5.92 -3.86
N MET A 92 8.49 6.27 -2.68
CA MET A 92 7.90 5.85 -1.40
C MET A 92 6.44 6.28 -1.21
N TRP A 93 6.00 7.34 -1.93
CA TRP A 93 4.62 7.84 -1.90
C TRP A 93 3.82 7.37 -3.10
N LEU A 94 4.47 7.31 -4.28
CA LEU A 94 3.82 6.98 -5.54
C LEU A 94 3.30 5.54 -5.54
N ASP A 95 4.07 4.59 -5.02
CA ASP A 95 3.69 3.17 -4.99
C ASP A 95 2.41 2.92 -4.17
N PRO A 96 2.31 3.36 -2.88
CA PRO A 96 1.06 3.19 -2.12
C PRO A 96 -0.12 3.96 -2.71
N LEU A 97 0.13 5.11 -3.37
CA LEU A 97 -0.92 5.85 -4.06
C LEU A 97 -1.41 5.10 -5.29
N ALA A 98 -0.51 4.58 -6.13
CA ALA A 98 -0.86 3.81 -7.32
C ALA A 98 -1.70 2.58 -6.94
N ASP A 99 -1.30 1.83 -5.90
CA ASP A 99 -2.04 0.68 -5.40
C ASP A 99 -3.44 1.06 -4.92
N SER A 100 -3.54 2.16 -4.16
CA SER A 100 -4.84 2.61 -3.67
C SER A 100 -5.76 3.07 -4.81
N VAL A 101 -5.23 3.70 -5.86
CA VAL A 101 -6.02 4.08 -7.06
C VAL A 101 -6.60 2.84 -7.73
N VAL A 102 -5.82 1.77 -7.92
CA VAL A 102 -6.32 0.51 -8.49
C VAL A 102 -7.45 -0.06 -7.64
N ILE A 103 -7.20 -0.25 -6.34
CA ILE A 103 -8.18 -0.85 -5.41
C ILE A 103 -9.45 -0.02 -5.35
N VAL A 104 -9.33 1.31 -5.20
CA VAL A 104 -10.49 2.22 -5.11
C VAL A 104 -11.28 2.22 -6.40
N SER A 105 -10.64 2.30 -7.55
CA SER A 105 -11.31 2.34 -8.85
C SER A 105 -12.09 1.06 -9.13
N VAL A 106 -11.49 -0.11 -8.89
CA VAL A 106 -12.17 -1.41 -9.07
C VAL A 106 -13.30 -1.55 -8.06
N THR A 107 -13.07 -1.22 -6.78
CA THR A 107 -14.11 -1.31 -5.75
C THR A 107 -15.27 -0.37 -6.08
N PHE A 108 -14.99 0.86 -6.51
CA PHE A 108 -15.99 1.84 -6.89
C PHE A 108 -16.86 1.35 -8.05
N TYR A 109 -16.24 0.78 -9.08
CA TYR A 109 -16.97 0.16 -10.19
C TYR A 109 -17.89 -0.97 -9.70
N LEU A 110 -17.38 -1.91 -8.89
CA LEU A 110 -18.16 -3.04 -8.39
C LEU A 110 -19.30 -2.60 -7.47
N VAL A 111 -19.12 -1.52 -6.71
CA VAL A 111 -20.17 -0.91 -5.89
C VAL A 111 -21.26 -0.28 -6.76
N LEU A 112 -20.91 0.49 -7.78
CA LEU A 112 -21.86 1.10 -8.71
C LEU A 112 -22.66 0.04 -9.50
N SER A 113 -22.02 -1.10 -9.79
CA SER A 113 -22.68 -2.25 -10.43
C SER A 113 -23.55 -3.08 -9.48
N GLY A 114 -23.65 -2.71 -8.19
CA GLY A 114 -24.43 -3.44 -7.19
C GLY A 114 -23.84 -4.79 -6.77
N ILE A 115 -22.60 -5.10 -7.19
CA ILE A 115 -21.93 -6.40 -6.95
C ILE A 115 -21.21 -6.41 -5.60
N PHE A 116 -20.75 -5.24 -5.15
CA PHE A 116 -19.93 -5.11 -3.94
C PHE A 116 -20.54 -4.12 -2.94
N PRO A 117 -20.41 -4.35 -1.63
CA PRO A 117 -21.08 -3.51 -0.63
C PRO A 117 -20.40 -2.14 -0.47
N MET A 118 -21.18 -1.06 -0.51
CA MET A 118 -20.72 0.33 -0.35
C MET A 118 -19.97 0.56 0.98
N TRP A 119 -20.42 -0.06 2.07
CA TRP A 119 -19.80 0.09 3.39
C TRP A 119 -18.33 -0.34 3.40
N PHE A 120 -17.96 -1.34 2.59
CA PHE A 120 -16.58 -1.80 2.50
C PHE A 120 -15.67 -0.76 1.83
N LEU A 121 -16.15 -0.11 0.76
CA LEU A 121 -15.44 0.99 0.11
C LEU A 121 -15.21 2.14 1.11
N LEU A 122 -16.26 2.55 1.84
CA LEU A 122 -16.16 3.61 2.84
C LEU A 122 -15.15 3.25 3.95
N LEU A 123 -15.21 2.03 4.47
CA LEU A 123 -14.25 1.54 5.46
C LEU A 123 -12.81 1.61 4.93
N PHE A 124 -12.59 1.14 3.70
CA PHE A 124 -11.27 1.17 3.08
C PHE A 124 -10.74 2.60 2.91
N MET A 125 -11.58 3.52 2.43
CA MET A 125 -11.23 4.93 2.25
C MET A 125 -10.92 5.62 3.60
N ILE A 126 -11.79 5.44 4.61
CA ILE A 126 -11.58 6.02 5.94
C ILE A 126 -10.26 5.50 6.54
N ARG A 127 -10.04 4.17 6.48
CA ARG A 127 -8.79 3.58 6.95
C ARG A 127 -7.58 4.16 6.22
N TYR A 128 -7.66 4.25 4.89
CA TYR A 128 -6.56 4.79 4.09
C TYR A 128 -6.22 6.23 4.49
N LEU A 129 -7.21 7.11 4.57
CA LEU A 129 -7.03 8.51 4.96
C LEU A 129 -6.49 8.66 6.39
N THR A 130 -7.03 7.88 7.33
CA THR A 130 -6.60 7.93 8.75
C THR A 130 -5.22 7.34 8.99
N ILE A 131 -4.66 6.58 8.05
CA ILE A 131 -3.26 6.13 8.09
C ILE A 131 -2.35 7.11 7.32
N ALA A 132 -2.79 7.60 6.17
CA ALA A 132 -1.98 8.46 5.31
C ALA A 132 -1.74 9.84 5.95
N LEU A 133 -2.80 10.51 6.44
CA LEU A 133 -2.68 11.87 6.97
C LEU A 133 -1.80 11.96 8.24
N PRO A 134 -2.00 11.14 9.30
CA PRO A 134 -1.10 11.15 10.44
C PRO A 134 0.32 10.69 10.09
N GLY A 135 0.45 9.73 9.18
CA GLY A 135 1.75 9.28 8.69
C GLY A 135 2.54 10.41 8.03
N LEU A 136 1.91 11.19 7.16
CA LEU A 136 2.47 12.38 6.53
C LEU A 136 2.89 13.43 7.56
N TYR A 137 1.99 13.73 8.51
CA TYR A 137 2.28 14.70 9.56
C TYR A 137 3.52 14.30 10.38
N LEU A 138 3.57 13.05 10.84
CA LEU A 138 4.68 12.55 11.65
C LEU A 138 6.01 12.52 10.89
N ILE A 139 6.02 12.13 9.61
CA ILE A 139 7.25 12.13 8.79
C ILE A 139 7.81 13.55 8.66
N ASN A 140 6.96 14.56 8.50
CA ASN A 140 7.40 15.96 8.34
C ASN A 140 7.86 16.62 9.65
N HIS A 141 7.40 16.12 10.80
CA HIS A 141 7.69 16.76 12.10
C HIS A 141 8.57 15.91 13.02
N THR A 142 8.85 14.68 12.66
CA THR A 142 9.65 13.75 13.47
C THR A 142 10.52 12.86 12.56
N ASN A 143 11.47 12.13 13.16
CA ASN A 143 12.21 11.08 12.46
C ASN A 143 11.41 9.77 12.33
N PHE A 144 10.07 9.87 12.31
CA PHE A 144 9.19 8.72 12.22
C PHE A 144 9.28 8.05 10.86
N VAL A 145 9.57 6.75 10.85
CA VAL A 145 9.53 5.92 9.64
C VAL A 145 8.23 5.13 9.65
N ASN A 146 7.31 5.50 8.77
CA ASN A 146 6.04 4.78 8.61
C ASN A 146 6.25 3.45 7.88
N SER A 147 6.82 2.46 8.58
CA SER A 147 6.97 1.11 8.00
C SER A 147 5.64 0.36 8.00
N ALA A 148 5.31 -0.26 6.87
CA ALA A 148 4.12 -1.10 6.76
C ALA A 148 4.17 -2.24 7.77
N ASN A 149 3.08 -2.41 8.56
CA ASN A 149 2.96 -3.54 9.47
C ASN A 149 2.60 -4.83 8.68
N LYS A 150 3.01 -6.00 9.18
CA LYS A 150 2.73 -7.29 8.53
C LYS A 150 1.22 -7.52 8.30
N PRO A 151 0.32 -7.29 9.28
CA PRO A 151 -1.12 -7.40 9.07
C PRO A 151 -1.66 -6.45 7.99
N GLY A 152 -1.08 -5.25 7.84
CA GLY A 152 -1.48 -4.30 6.79
C GLY A 152 -1.20 -4.82 5.39
N LYS A 153 -0.04 -5.44 5.18
CA LYS A 153 0.31 -6.06 3.89
C LYS A 153 -0.66 -7.20 3.54
N TRP A 154 -0.94 -8.09 4.50
CA TRP A 154 -1.89 -9.17 4.31
C TRP A 154 -3.32 -8.67 4.08
N ALA A 155 -3.74 -7.62 4.80
CA ALA A 155 -5.05 -7.01 4.61
C ALA A 155 -5.22 -6.49 3.17
N THR A 156 -4.24 -5.72 2.66
CA THR A 156 -4.29 -5.18 1.29
C THR A 156 -4.26 -6.29 0.24
N ALA A 157 -3.41 -7.31 0.42
CA ALA A 157 -3.37 -8.46 -0.47
C ALA A 157 -4.72 -9.22 -0.49
N LEU A 158 -5.33 -9.42 0.68
CA LEU A 158 -6.63 -10.10 0.75
C LEU A 158 -7.76 -9.25 0.17
N VAL A 159 -7.71 -7.92 0.30
CA VAL A 159 -8.64 -7.01 -0.40
C VAL A 159 -8.52 -7.18 -1.90
N ALA A 160 -7.30 -7.19 -2.45
CA ALA A 160 -7.09 -7.41 -3.88
C ALA A 160 -7.66 -8.76 -4.35
N VAL A 161 -7.40 -9.85 -3.61
CA VAL A 161 -7.98 -11.17 -3.90
C VAL A 161 -9.51 -11.13 -3.83
N THR A 162 -10.08 -10.47 -2.81
CA THR A 162 -11.53 -10.34 -2.66
C THR A 162 -12.15 -9.60 -3.85
N LEU A 163 -11.53 -8.51 -4.32
CA LEU A 163 -12.01 -7.79 -5.50
C LEU A 163 -11.96 -8.65 -6.76
N VAL A 164 -10.87 -9.39 -6.98
CA VAL A 164 -10.73 -10.33 -8.10
C VAL A 164 -11.84 -11.37 -8.08
N LEU A 165 -12.14 -11.96 -6.92
CA LEU A 165 -13.24 -12.94 -6.78
C LEU A 165 -14.64 -12.35 -7.08
N HIS A 166 -14.80 -11.03 -6.98
CA HIS A 166 -16.07 -10.35 -7.29
C HIS A 166 -16.15 -9.83 -8.72
N VAL A 167 -15.10 -9.97 -9.51
CA VAL A 167 -15.15 -9.66 -10.95
C VAL A 167 -16.16 -10.61 -11.62
N PRO A 168 -17.18 -10.11 -12.36
CA PRO A 168 -18.27 -10.94 -12.90
C PRO A 168 -17.80 -12.09 -13.79
N GLN A 169 -16.69 -11.88 -14.50
CA GLN A 169 -16.13 -12.87 -15.43
C GLN A 169 -15.32 -13.98 -14.73
N ILE A 170 -15.06 -13.85 -13.42
CA ILE A 170 -14.34 -14.87 -12.65
C ILE A 170 -15.36 -15.71 -11.86
N PRO A 171 -15.58 -16.97 -12.25
CA PRO A 171 -16.54 -17.81 -11.57
C PRO A 171 -16.03 -18.16 -10.16
N ALA A 172 -16.67 -17.63 -9.14
CA ALA A 172 -16.41 -17.96 -7.76
C ALA A 172 -17.72 -18.22 -7.01
N PRO A 173 -17.80 -19.27 -6.19
CA PRO A 173 -18.99 -19.55 -5.38
C PRO A 173 -19.29 -18.42 -4.40
N ASP A 174 -20.58 -18.12 -4.16
CA ASP A 174 -20.99 -16.99 -3.34
C ASP A 174 -20.53 -17.10 -1.88
N TYR A 175 -20.42 -18.32 -1.34
CA TYR A 175 -19.86 -18.53 -0.03
C TYR A 175 -18.39 -18.13 0.07
N ILE A 176 -17.58 -18.36 -0.99
CA ILE A 176 -16.17 -17.94 -1.05
C ILE A 176 -16.09 -16.41 -1.10
N LYS A 177 -16.95 -15.77 -1.91
CA LYS A 177 -17.04 -14.30 -1.97
C LYS A 177 -17.36 -13.71 -0.60
N SER A 178 -18.37 -14.24 0.08
CA SER A 178 -18.79 -13.78 1.42
C SER A 178 -17.70 -13.98 2.47
N ILE A 179 -17.05 -15.14 2.48
CA ILE A 179 -15.93 -15.43 3.39
C ILE A 179 -14.76 -14.47 3.13
N SER A 180 -14.42 -14.20 1.86
CA SER A 180 -13.33 -13.31 1.50
C SER A 180 -13.55 -11.88 1.99
N ILE A 181 -14.79 -11.35 1.88
CA ILE A 181 -15.16 -10.04 2.43
C ILE A 181 -14.98 -10.03 3.95
N GLY A 182 -15.48 -11.06 4.65
CA GLY A 182 -15.38 -11.16 6.11
C GLY A 182 -13.92 -11.21 6.59
N LEU A 183 -13.09 -12.02 5.96
CA LEU A 183 -11.66 -12.11 6.28
C LEU A 183 -10.92 -10.80 5.98
N ALA A 184 -11.20 -10.18 4.82
CA ALA A 184 -10.60 -8.89 4.46
C ALA A 184 -10.99 -7.80 5.47
N PHE A 185 -12.27 -7.75 5.88
CA PHE A 185 -12.77 -6.83 6.88
C PHE A 185 -12.04 -6.98 8.22
N VAL A 186 -11.93 -8.22 8.73
CA VAL A 186 -11.24 -8.50 10.01
C VAL A 186 -9.76 -8.07 9.95
N LEU A 187 -9.05 -8.41 8.88
CA LEU A 187 -7.64 -8.03 8.73
C LEU A 187 -7.46 -6.52 8.57
N LEU A 188 -8.38 -5.85 7.86
CA LEU A 188 -8.37 -4.38 7.74
C LEU A 188 -8.53 -3.73 9.12
N LEU A 189 -9.46 -4.20 9.95
CA LEU A 189 -9.66 -3.68 11.31
C LEU A 189 -8.45 -3.92 12.21
N ILE A 190 -7.92 -5.14 12.23
CA ILE A 190 -6.73 -5.46 13.03
C ILE A 190 -5.56 -4.55 12.63
N SER A 191 -5.29 -4.45 11.34
CA SER A 191 -4.24 -3.58 10.83
C SER A 191 -4.46 -2.12 11.20
N TRP A 192 -5.70 -1.62 11.08
CA TRP A 192 -6.06 -0.24 11.39
C TRP A 192 -5.84 0.09 12.87
N ILE A 193 -6.30 -0.78 13.78
CA ILE A 193 -6.08 -0.63 15.22
C ILE A 193 -4.58 -0.57 15.56
N LEU A 194 -3.77 -1.43 14.92
CA LEU A 194 -2.33 -1.44 15.15
C LEU A 194 -1.65 -0.14 14.68
N TYR A 195 -2.07 0.42 13.53
CA TYR A 195 -1.58 1.71 13.08
C TYR A 195 -1.98 2.85 14.03
N MET A 196 -3.26 2.87 14.46
CA MET A 196 -3.73 3.89 15.39
C MET A 196 -2.98 3.86 16.73
N LYS A 197 -2.77 2.67 17.30
CA LYS A 197 -1.95 2.52 18.52
C LYS A 197 -0.54 3.07 18.32
N ARG A 198 0.09 2.80 17.19
CA ARG A 198 1.44 3.29 16.88
C ARG A 198 1.47 4.81 16.76
N PHE A 199 0.51 5.40 16.06
CA PHE A 199 0.42 6.86 15.92
C PHE A 199 0.18 7.55 17.27
N ILE A 200 -0.71 7.03 18.12
CA ILE A 200 -0.95 7.58 19.47
C ILE A 200 0.35 7.60 20.31
N VAL A 201 1.16 6.53 20.22
CA VAL A 201 2.45 6.47 20.95
C VAL A 201 3.42 7.54 20.40
N GLU A 202 3.50 7.72 19.10
CA GLU A 202 4.41 8.72 18.51
C GLU A 202 3.94 10.16 18.76
N PHE A 203 2.65 10.44 18.68
CA PHE A 203 2.10 11.76 19.02
C PHE A 203 2.30 12.17 20.50
N LYS A 204 2.39 11.20 21.42
CA LYS A 204 2.71 11.48 22.84
C LYS A 204 4.18 11.84 23.09
N LYS A 205 5.05 11.66 22.11
CA LYS A 205 6.48 12.02 22.19
C LYS A 205 6.78 13.42 21.64
N LEU A 206 5.81 14.02 20.92
CA LEU A 206 5.83 15.41 20.45
C LEU A 206 5.52 16.37 21.56
#